data_3b69f645d4d95816b5f0a5501cba4bda
#
_entry.id   3b69f645d4d95816b5f0a5501cba4bda
#
_cell.length_a   1.000
_cell.length_b   1.000
_cell.length_c   1.000
_cell.angle_alpha   90.00
_cell.angle_beta   90.00
_cell.angle_gamma   90.00
#
_symmetry.space_group_name_H-M   'P 1'
#
loop_
_entity.id
_entity.type
_entity.pdbx_description
1 polymer ?
#
loop_
_entity_poly.entity_id
_entity_poly.type
_entity_poly.pdbx_seq_one_letter_code
_entity_poly.pdbx_strand_id
1 'polypeptide(L)'
;TSNRLMLRANVSPSTVTGIEVSGQDQPFGQNAYSRTSEQTYRDVAGTAQDTWSIGTSKVNEFRFQYARRGLSYFYNTQIPGGSDPAVNIPGFAYFGREPYSYIQRIETRYQFTDNFSLSVGRHNMKFGGDVNYLPLTATFTVNYGGVYDFGSFGAGSLGFVNPAPNSLPNFPDLSPVQSYGAGLPGSFVQGLGSPSDKFKNIPIGVFWQDS
;
A
#
# COMPACT_ATOMS: atom_id res chain seq x y z
N THR A 1 28.34 10.81 38.45
CA THR A 1 27.83 9.98 37.34
C THR A 1 26.40 9.61 37.62
N SER A 2 25.49 9.89 36.74
CA SER A 2 24.08 9.51 36.86
C SER A 2 23.60 8.95 35.52
N ASN A 3 22.66 8.04 35.58
CA ASN A 3 22.06 7.41 34.46
C ASN A 3 20.54 7.59 34.49
N ARG A 4 19.94 7.88 33.34
CA ARG A 4 18.50 8.07 33.21
C ARG A 4 17.99 7.25 32.04
N LEU A 5 17.20 6.23 32.34
CA LEU A 5 16.53 5.40 31.33
C LEU A 5 15.10 5.93 31.09
N MET A 6 14.74 6.08 29.83
CA MET A 6 13.39 6.34 29.36
C MET A 6 12.91 5.20 28.46
N LEU A 7 11.72 4.70 28.74
CA LEU A 7 11.05 3.72 27.89
C LEU A 7 9.73 4.30 27.40
N ARG A 8 9.41 4.11 26.13
CA ARG A 8 8.15 4.54 25.53
C ARG A 8 7.62 3.46 24.60
N ALA A 9 6.32 3.20 24.67
CA ALA A 9 5.61 2.33 23.74
C ALA A 9 4.40 3.07 23.15
N ASN A 10 4.13 2.84 21.86
CA ASN A 10 2.95 3.33 21.16
C ASN A 10 2.35 2.18 20.36
N VAL A 11 1.03 2.06 20.40
CA VAL A 11 0.26 1.08 19.63
C VAL A 11 -0.93 1.81 19.05
N SER A 12 -1.12 1.69 17.72
CA SER A 12 -2.20 2.38 17.01
C SER A 12 -2.85 1.45 16.00
N PRO A 13 -3.75 0.55 16.43
CA PRO A 13 -4.55 -0.25 15.50
C PRO A 13 -5.68 0.61 14.92
N SER A 14 -5.94 0.45 13.63
CA SER A 14 -7.08 1.06 12.96
C SER A 14 -7.64 0.12 11.91
N THR A 15 -8.96 0.12 11.76
CA THR A 15 -9.68 -0.63 10.71
C THR A 15 -10.76 0.27 10.15
N VAL A 16 -10.82 0.38 8.83
CA VAL A 16 -11.85 1.13 8.10
C VAL A 16 -12.40 0.21 7.01
N THR A 17 -13.71 0.14 6.89
CA THR A 17 -14.43 -0.68 5.90
C THR A 17 -15.14 0.21 4.88
N GLY A 18 -15.43 -0.34 3.71
CA GLY A 18 -16.14 0.39 2.66
C GLY A 18 -15.30 1.44 1.94
N ILE A 19 -13.97 1.25 1.90
CA ILE A 19 -13.05 2.17 1.21
C ILE A 19 -12.96 1.81 -0.26
N GLU A 20 -13.06 2.81 -1.13
CA GLU A 20 -12.68 2.70 -2.53
C GLU A 20 -11.17 2.87 -2.67
N VAL A 21 -10.46 1.78 -2.99
CA VAL A 21 -8.98 1.78 -3.13
C VAL A 21 -8.55 2.24 -4.52
N SER A 22 -9.37 1.96 -5.52
CA SER A 22 -9.05 2.31 -6.89
C SER A 22 -9.21 3.82 -7.10
N GLY A 23 -8.10 4.52 -7.30
CA GLY A 23 -8.08 5.88 -7.80
C GLY A 23 -8.50 5.98 -9.28
N GLN A 24 -9.29 5.06 -9.78
CA GLN A 24 -9.84 5.14 -11.11
C GLN A 24 -10.82 6.32 -11.13
N ASP A 25 -10.63 7.22 -12.07
CA ASP A 25 -11.53 8.34 -12.37
C ASP A 25 -12.88 7.81 -12.90
N GLN A 26 -13.62 7.20 -11.99
CA GLN A 26 -14.95 6.68 -12.31
C GLN A 26 -15.97 7.75 -11.98
N PRO A 27 -16.91 8.01 -12.88
CA PRO A 27 -17.99 8.93 -12.58
C PRO A 27 -18.68 8.54 -11.27
N PHE A 28 -18.95 9.55 -10.46
CA PHE A 28 -19.57 9.41 -9.15
C PHE A 28 -20.82 8.52 -9.20
N GLY A 29 -20.93 7.58 -8.27
CA GLY A 29 -22.10 6.72 -8.11
C GLY A 29 -22.15 5.47 -9.00
N GLN A 30 -21.10 5.17 -9.75
CA GLN A 30 -21.05 3.97 -10.61
C GLN A 30 -20.41 2.75 -9.94
N ASN A 31 -19.73 2.91 -8.83
CA ASN A 31 -19.15 1.82 -8.08
C ASN A 31 -20.20 1.13 -7.19
N ALA A 32 -20.36 -0.18 -7.37
CA ALA A 32 -21.12 -0.99 -6.44
C ALA A 32 -20.34 -1.17 -5.13
N TYR A 33 -21.04 -1.41 -4.02
CA TYR A 33 -20.39 -1.62 -2.71
C TYR A 33 -19.48 -2.85 -2.68
N SER A 34 -19.67 -3.82 -3.58
CA SER A 34 -18.75 -4.95 -3.77
C SER A 34 -17.34 -4.54 -4.21
N ARG A 35 -17.18 -3.33 -4.78
CA ARG A 35 -15.89 -2.73 -5.18
C ARG A 35 -15.13 -2.10 -4.02
N THR A 36 -15.66 -2.14 -2.82
CA THR A 36 -14.98 -1.57 -1.66
C THR A 36 -14.02 -2.57 -1.01
N SER A 37 -13.13 -2.06 -0.19
CA SER A 37 -12.14 -2.82 0.57
C SER A 37 -12.20 -2.49 2.05
N GLU A 38 -11.64 -3.37 2.87
CA GLU A 38 -11.28 -3.10 4.24
C GLU A 38 -9.82 -2.68 4.30
N GLN A 39 -9.56 -1.59 4.98
CA GLN A 39 -8.21 -1.11 5.26
C GLN A 39 -7.86 -1.32 6.72
N THR A 40 -6.74 -1.99 7.00
CA THR A 40 -6.24 -2.16 8.36
C THR A 40 -4.84 -1.59 8.51
N TYR A 41 -4.64 -0.88 9.62
CA TYR A 41 -3.33 -0.45 10.12
C TYR A 41 -3.02 -1.19 11.41
N ARG A 42 -1.77 -1.62 11.54
CA ARG A 42 -1.23 -2.25 12.75
C ARG A 42 0.13 -1.61 13.04
N ASP A 43 0.08 -0.42 13.64
CA ASP A 43 1.27 0.37 13.92
C ASP A 43 1.70 0.17 15.39
N VAL A 44 2.95 -0.19 15.57
CA VAL A 44 3.58 -0.39 16.88
C VAL A 44 4.93 0.29 16.89
N ALA A 45 5.26 1.01 17.96
CA ALA A 45 6.60 1.55 18.16
C ALA A 45 7.02 1.45 19.62
N GLY A 46 8.29 1.11 19.84
CA GLY A 46 8.94 1.13 21.14
C GLY A 46 10.26 1.89 21.05
N THR A 47 10.53 2.72 22.07
CA THR A 47 11.79 3.47 22.19
C THR A 47 12.39 3.24 23.56
N ALA A 48 13.68 2.96 23.61
CA ALA A 48 14.50 2.97 24.81
C ALA A 48 15.60 4.02 24.64
N GLN A 49 15.73 4.93 25.59
CA GLN A 49 16.77 5.95 25.60
C GLN A 49 17.47 5.92 26.94
N ASP A 50 18.78 5.85 26.90
CA ASP A 50 19.65 6.01 28.05
C ASP A 50 20.45 7.29 27.93
N THR A 51 20.40 8.11 28.96
CA THR A 51 21.17 9.36 29.06
C THR A 51 22.13 9.22 30.23
N TRP A 52 23.39 9.16 29.96
CA TRP A 52 24.46 8.97 30.91
C TRP A 52 25.30 10.23 31.09
N SER A 53 25.22 10.83 32.29
CA SER A 53 26.05 11.97 32.70
C SER A 53 27.35 11.46 33.32
N ILE A 54 28.48 11.72 32.67
CA ILE A 54 29.81 11.27 33.05
C ILE A 54 30.62 12.44 33.62
N GLY A 55 30.61 12.56 34.93
CA GLY A 55 31.15 13.74 35.60
C GLY A 55 30.31 15.01 35.32
N THR A 56 30.97 16.16 35.25
CA THR A 56 30.31 17.46 35.05
C THR A 56 30.37 17.98 33.64
N SER A 57 31.11 17.33 32.73
CA SER A 57 31.43 17.86 31.40
C SER A 57 31.09 16.92 30.24
N LYS A 58 30.55 15.75 30.51
CA LYS A 58 30.29 14.76 29.45
C LYS A 58 28.90 14.18 29.62
N VAL A 59 28.21 14.03 28.47
CA VAL A 59 26.90 13.35 28.40
C VAL A 59 26.91 12.42 27.21
N ASN A 60 26.53 11.16 27.41
CA ASN A 60 26.22 10.24 26.34
C ASN A 60 24.71 10.00 26.30
N GLU A 61 24.14 10.00 25.12
CA GLU A 61 22.75 9.68 24.88
C GLU A 61 22.65 8.59 23.81
N PHE A 62 22.32 7.40 24.26
CA PHE A 62 22.02 6.28 23.37
C PHE A 62 20.52 6.10 23.25
N ARG A 63 20.01 5.90 22.02
CA ARG A 63 18.63 5.62 21.75
C ARG A 63 18.47 4.45 20.78
N PHE A 64 17.64 3.51 21.17
CA PHE A 64 17.14 2.46 20.31
C PHE A 64 15.66 2.65 20.05
N GLN A 65 15.23 2.52 18.79
CA GLN A 65 13.83 2.51 18.42
C GLN A 65 13.53 1.29 17.55
N TYR A 66 12.48 0.58 17.93
CA TYR A 66 11.79 -0.35 17.09
C TYR A 66 10.47 0.25 16.66
N ALA A 67 10.16 0.24 15.36
CA ALA A 67 8.85 0.62 14.85
C ALA A 67 8.43 -0.36 13.76
N ARG A 68 7.15 -0.73 13.75
CA ARG A 68 6.57 -1.56 12.71
C ARG A 68 5.26 -0.94 12.26
N ARG A 69 5.14 -0.70 10.97
CA ARG A 69 3.89 -0.31 10.30
C ARG A 69 3.40 -1.47 9.46
N GLY A 70 2.18 -1.93 9.74
CA GLY A 70 1.49 -2.92 8.93
C GLY A 70 0.27 -2.28 8.29
N LEU A 71 0.28 -2.12 6.97
CA LEU A 71 -0.85 -1.66 6.18
C LEU A 71 -1.35 -2.82 5.33
N SER A 72 -2.66 -3.06 5.32
CA SER A 72 -3.28 -3.95 4.35
C SER A 72 -4.62 -3.41 3.84
N TYR A 73 -4.88 -3.65 2.57
CA TYR A 73 -6.19 -3.52 1.94
C TYR A 73 -6.65 -4.90 1.51
N PHE A 74 -7.84 -5.27 1.91
CA PHE A 74 -8.43 -6.53 1.56
C PHE A 74 -9.80 -6.30 0.93
N TYR A 75 -10.05 -6.92 -0.22
CA TYR A 75 -11.34 -6.79 -0.89
C TYR A 75 -12.48 -7.32 -0.01
N ASN A 76 -13.68 -6.79 -0.20
CA ASN A 76 -14.82 -7.04 0.68
C ASN A 76 -15.44 -8.41 0.43
N THR A 77 -15.04 -9.41 1.22
CA THR A 77 -15.57 -10.78 1.13
C THR A 77 -16.95 -10.96 1.80
N GLN A 78 -17.41 -9.95 2.54
CA GLN A 78 -18.67 -10.02 3.30
C GLN A 78 -19.88 -9.64 2.46
N ILE A 79 -19.66 -9.10 1.28
CA ILE A 79 -20.71 -8.63 0.39
C ILE A 79 -20.87 -9.61 -0.78
N PRO A 80 -22.11 -9.94 -1.18
CA PRO A 80 -22.34 -10.71 -2.40
C PRO A 80 -21.63 -10.07 -3.61
N GLY A 81 -20.91 -10.89 -4.36
CA GLY A 81 -20.10 -10.44 -5.49
C GLY A 81 -18.73 -9.84 -5.15
N GLY A 82 -18.43 -9.59 -3.88
CA GLY A 82 -17.14 -9.00 -3.47
C GLY A 82 -15.92 -9.89 -3.70
N SER A 83 -16.11 -11.18 -3.93
CA SER A 83 -15.04 -12.13 -4.28
C SER A 83 -15.06 -12.53 -5.76
N ASP A 84 -16.11 -12.15 -6.50
CA ASP A 84 -16.26 -12.48 -7.92
C ASP A 84 -15.29 -11.64 -8.77
N PRO A 85 -14.97 -12.06 -10.00
CA PRO A 85 -14.19 -11.25 -10.90
C PRO A 85 -14.77 -9.83 -11.06
N ALA A 86 -13.90 -8.87 -11.20
CA ALA A 86 -14.28 -7.50 -11.42
C ALA A 86 -14.96 -7.31 -12.80
N VAL A 87 -16.00 -6.51 -12.84
CA VAL A 87 -16.72 -6.15 -14.05
C VAL A 87 -16.76 -4.64 -14.21
N ASN A 88 -16.23 -4.16 -15.32
CA ASN A 88 -16.27 -2.75 -15.72
C ASN A 88 -17.23 -2.58 -16.90
N ILE A 89 -18.24 -1.74 -16.73
CA ILE A 89 -19.14 -1.29 -17.77
C ILE A 89 -18.99 0.24 -17.83
N PRO A 90 -18.01 0.77 -18.59
CA PRO A 90 -17.69 2.19 -18.61
C PRO A 90 -18.90 3.08 -18.89
N GLY A 91 -19.06 4.11 -18.06
CA GLY A 91 -20.19 5.03 -18.15
C GLY A 91 -21.50 4.50 -17.55
N PHE A 92 -21.50 3.26 -16.97
CA PHE A 92 -22.71 2.67 -16.42
C PHE A 92 -22.53 2.10 -15.01
N ALA A 93 -21.68 1.05 -14.82
CA ALA A 93 -21.51 0.42 -13.52
C ALA A 93 -20.17 -0.32 -13.41
N TYR A 94 -19.69 -0.43 -12.15
CA TYR A 94 -18.49 -1.19 -11.78
C TYR A 94 -18.81 -2.04 -10.57
N PHE A 95 -18.62 -3.35 -10.65
CA PHE A 95 -18.97 -4.29 -9.58
C PHE A 95 -18.02 -5.50 -9.60
N GLY A 96 -18.24 -6.45 -8.67
CA GLY A 96 -17.32 -7.55 -8.42
C GLY A 96 -16.21 -7.16 -7.45
N ARG A 97 -15.16 -7.95 -7.40
CA ARG A 97 -14.00 -7.74 -6.53
C ARG A 97 -13.28 -6.44 -6.87
N GLU A 98 -12.82 -5.75 -5.85
CA GLU A 98 -11.92 -4.63 -6.00
C GLU A 98 -10.59 -5.11 -6.61
N PRO A 99 -10.16 -4.57 -7.78
CA PRO A 99 -9.08 -5.18 -8.58
C PRO A 99 -7.67 -4.97 -8.03
N TYR A 100 -7.45 -3.99 -7.14
CA TYR A 100 -6.13 -3.69 -6.57
C TYR A 100 -5.83 -4.46 -5.28
N SER A 101 -6.84 -4.97 -4.61
CA SER A 101 -6.67 -5.76 -3.39
C SER A 101 -6.39 -7.24 -3.74
N TYR A 102 -5.57 -7.88 -3.04
CA TYR A 102 -4.97 -7.63 -1.74
C TYR A 102 -3.69 -6.78 -1.88
N ILE A 103 -3.57 -5.75 -1.04
CA ILE A 103 -2.34 -4.99 -0.87
C ILE A 103 -1.88 -5.19 0.57
N GLN A 104 -0.62 -5.55 0.77
CA GLN A 104 0.01 -5.56 2.08
C GLN A 104 1.37 -4.88 2.01
N ARG A 105 1.62 -4.00 2.96
CA ARG A 105 2.92 -3.36 3.15
C ARG A 105 3.29 -3.46 4.62
N ILE A 106 4.37 -4.18 4.90
CA ILE A 106 4.96 -4.28 6.23
C ILE A 106 6.31 -3.61 6.20
N GLU A 107 6.41 -2.49 6.88
CA GLU A 107 7.66 -1.74 7.06
C GLU A 107 8.08 -1.88 8.52
N THR A 108 9.31 -2.33 8.75
CA THR A 108 9.90 -2.40 10.08
C THR A 108 11.12 -1.48 10.12
N ARG A 109 11.30 -0.79 11.22
CA ARG A 109 12.46 0.08 11.48
C ARG A 109 13.15 -0.36 12.75
N TYR A 110 14.44 -0.56 12.65
CA TYR A 110 15.35 -0.64 13.78
C TYR A 110 16.31 0.53 13.67
N GLN A 111 16.19 1.48 14.59
CA GLN A 111 17.04 2.67 14.61
C GLN A 111 17.92 2.67 15.84
N PHE A 112 19.19 2.94 15.63
CA PHE A 112 20.20 3.13 16.66
C PHE A 112 20.80 4.52 16.49
N THR A 113 20.74 5.32 17.56
CA THR A 113 21.32 6.66 17.58
C THR A 113 22.20 6.78 18.81
N ASP A 114 23.42 7.27 18.64
CA ASP A 114 24.32 7.57 19.76
C ASP A 114 24.87 8.98 19.60
N ASN A 115 24.76 9.78 20.67
CA ASN A 115 25.22 11.15 20.70
C ASN A 115 26.08 11.36 21.94
N PHE A 116 27.30 11.86 21.74
CA PHE A 116 28.20 12.20 22.82
C PHE A 116 28.47 13.72 22.82
N SER A 117 28.28 14.33 23.98
CA SER A 117 28.53 15.75 24.22
C SER A 117 29.66 15.90 25.23
N LEU A 118 30.57 16.83 24.95
CA LEU A 118 31.77 17.08 25.72
C LEU A 118 32.05 18.59 25.83
N SER A 119 32.17 19.10 27.06
CA SER A 119 32.59 20.48 27.30
C SER A 119 34.03 20.49 27.83
N VAL A 120 34.95 21.13 27.10
CA VAL A 120 36.38 21.24 27.47
C VAL A 120 36.85 22.66 27.19
N GLY A 121 37.21 23.39 28.27
CA GLY A 121 37.65 24.77 28.16
C GLY A 121 36.57 25.68 27.59
N ARG A 122 36.77 26.20 26.36
CA ARG A 122 35.82 27.05 25.64
C ARG A 122 35.01 26.31 24.59
N HIS A 123 35.25 25.02 24.41
CA HIS A 123 34.63 24.21 23.38
C HIS A 123 33.49 23.39 23.96
N ASN A 124 32.33 23.43 23.28
CA ASN A 124 31.21 22.52 23.51
C ASN A 124 31.03 21.65 22.25
N MET A 125 31.63 20.48 22.31
CA MET A 125 31.64 19.55 21.20
C MET A 125 30.48 18.56 21.31
N LYS A 126 29.86 18.26 20.18
CA LYS A 126 28.87 17.17 20.07
C LYS A 126 29.16 16.37 18.81
N PHE A 127 29.17 15.06 18.94
CA PHE A 127 29.29 14.14 17.81
C PHE A 127 28.38 12.94 18.01
N GLY A 128 27.98 12.35 16.92
CA GLY A 128 27.10 11.20 17.00
C GLY A 128 26.88 10.53 15.66
N GLY A 129 26.12 9.46 15.74
CA GLY A 129 25.75 8.67 14.59
C GLY A 129 24.34 8.11 14.71
N ASP A 130 23.75 7.86 13.56
CA ASP A 130 22.43 7.25 13.38
C ASP A 130 22.53 6.14 12.34
N VAL A 131 21.98 4.99 12.67
CA VAL A 131 21.87 3.85 11.76
C VAL A 131 20.45 3.36 11.78
N ASN A 132 19.83 3.30 10.59
CA ASN A 132 18.50 2.75 10.41
C ASN A 132 18.58 1.45 9.59
N TYR A 133 18.00 0.36 10.09
CA TYR A 133 17.76 -0.84 9.30
C TYR A 133 16.26 -0.94 9.01
N LEU A 134 15.91 -0.86 7.72
CA LEU A 134 14.54 -0.73 7.21
C LEU A 134 14.18 -1.91 6.29
N PRO A 135 13.88 -3.11 6.82
CA PRO A 135 13.30 -4.17 6.01
C PRO A 135 11.84 -3.84 5.66
N LEU A 136 11.48 -4.07 4.40
CA LEU A 136 10.15 -3.84 3.86
C LEU A 136 9.71 -5.08 3.08
N THR A 137 8.49 -5.53 3.35
CA THR A 137 7.80 -6.54 2.55
C THR A 137 6.57 -5.89 1.93
N ALA A 138 6.44 -5.97 0.62
CA ALA A 138 5.29 -5.48 -0.13
C ALA A 138 4.65 -6.62 -0.93
N THR A 139 3.34 -6.71 -0.85
CA THR A 139 2.53 -7.62 -1.66
C THR A 139 1.47 -6.78 -2.37
N PHE A 140 1.32 -6.97 -3.69
CA PHE A 140 0.38 -6.20 -4.49
C PHE A 140 -0.25 -7.07 -5.57
N THR A 141 -1.47 -7.56 -5.34
CA THR A 141 -2.16 -8.51 -6.20
C THR A 141 -3.08 -7.83 -7.21
N VAL A 142 -2.54 -6.93 -8.04
CA VAL A 142 -3.32 -6.22 -9.07
C VAL A 142 -3.97 -7.21 -10.02
N ASN A 143 -5.27 -7.11 -10.17
CA ASN A 143 -6.09 -7.90 -11.10
C ASN A 143 -6.04 -9.43 -10.89
N TYR A 144 -5.54 -9.92 -9.75
CA TYR A 144 -5.47 -11.37 -9.49
C TYR A 144 -6.85 -12.04 -9.45
N GLY A 145 -7.91 -11.27 -9.16
CA GLY A 145 -9.29 -11.73 -9.23
C GLY A 145 -9.86 -11.82 -10.63
N GLY A 146 -9.15 -11.29 -11.62
CA GLY A 146 -9.64 -11.09 -12.98
C GLY A 146 -10.53 -9.85 -13.11
N VAL A 147 -10.43 -9.18 -14.24
CA VAL A 147 -11.22 -7.99 -14.59
C VAL A 147 -11.78 -8.17 -16.00
N TYR A 148 -13.09 -8.18 -16.13
CA TYR A 148 -13.79 -8.08 -17.40
C TYR A 148 -14.08 -6.61 -17.70
N ASP A 149 -13.67 -6.14 -18.88
CA ASP A 149 -13.95 -4.80 -19.36
C ASP A 149 -14.91 -4.86 -20.56
N PHE A 150 -16.10 -4.31 -20.37
CA PHE A 150 -17.16 -4.26 -21.37
C PHE A 150 -17.21 -2.86 -22.03
N GLY A 151 -16.18 -2.55 -22.82
CA GLY A 151 -16.18 -1.35 -23.64
C GLY A 151 -17.20 -1.37 -24.79
N SER A 152 -17.23 -0.31 -25.60
CA SER A 152 -17.99 -0.32 -26.86
C SER A 152 -17.43 -1.39 -27.79
N PHE A 153 -18.29 -2.14 -28.43
CA PHE A 153 -17.94 -3.24 -29.32
C PHE A 153 -18.37 -2.93 -30.74
N GLY A 154 -17.42 -2.70 -31.64
CA GLY A 154 -17.72 -2.34 -33.03
C GLY A 154 -18.32 -3.52 -33.80
N ALA A 155 -19.29 -3.25 -34.67
CA ALA A 155 -19.96 -4.24 -35.52
C ALA A 155 -18.96 -5.08 -36.35
N GLY A 156 -17.83 -4.48 -36.78
CA GLY A 156 -16.78 -5.17 -37.51
C GLY A 156 -16.08 -6.26 -36.68
N SER A 157 -16.04 -6.12 -35.36
CA SER A 157 -15.43 -7.11 -34.45
C SER A 157 -16.29 -8.36 -34.27
N LEU A 158 -17.58 -8.30 -34.51
CA LEU A 158 -18.51 -9.45 -34.46
C LEU A 158 -18.23 -10.50 -35.52
N GLY A 159 -17.58 -10.12 -36.63
CA GLY A 159 -17.13 -11.07 -37.66
C GLY A 159 -16.12 -12.09 -37.17
N PHE A 160 -15.38 -11.82 -36.09
CA PHE A 160 -14.48 -12.78 -35.45
C PHE A 160 -15.20 -13.76 -34.50
N VAL A 161 -16.35 -13.34 -33.98
CA VAL A 161 -17.13 -14.15 -33.02
C VAL A 161 -18.13 -15.04 -33.76
N ASN A 162 -18.62 -14.61 -34.92
CA ASN A 162 -19.54 -15.37 -35.74
C ASN A 162 -19.03 -15.44 -37.19
N PRO A 163 -18.54 -16.61 -37.64
CA PRO A 163 -17.95 -16.79 -39.00
C PRO A 163 -18.95 -16.70 -40.16
N ALA A 164 -20.20 -16.35 -39.92
CA ALA A 164 -21.16 -16.11 -41.00
C ALA A 164 -21.08 -14.63 -41.46
N PRO A 165 -20.18 -14.29 -42.40
CA PRO A 165 -19.79 -12.91 -42.69
C PRO A 165 -20.85 -12.06 -43.37
N ASN A 166 -21.93 -12.67 -43.82
CA ASN A 166 -22.92 -11.97 -44.65
C ASN A 166 -24.22 -11.59 -43.93
N SER A 167 -24.32 -11.91 -42.64
CA SER A 167 -25.58 -11.70 -41.92
C SER A 167 -25.63 -10.44 -41.06
N LEU A 168 -24.52 -9.71 -40.90
CA LEU A 168 -24.43 -8.57 -39.97
C LEU A 168 -23.88 -7.27 -40.56
N PRO A 169 -23.98 -6.97 -41.88
CA PRO A 169 -23.40 -5.75 -42.45
C PRO A 169 -24.01 -4.45 -41.90
N ASN A 170 -25.15 -4.51 -41.24
CA ASN A 170 -25.85 -3.38 -40.65
C ASN A 170 -26.09 -3.50 -39.14
N PHE A 171 -25.33 -4.36 -38.46
CA PHE A 171 -25.43 -4.46 -37.01
C PHE A 171 -24.81 -3.20 -36.39
N PRO A 172 -25.55 -2.45 -35.54
CA PRO A 172 -24.98 -1.27 -34.90
C PRO A 172 -23.86 -1.64 -33.91
N ASP A 173 -22.98 -0.69 -33.71
CA ASP A 173 -21.99 -0.83 -32.61
C ASP A 173 -22.72 -1.00 -31.29
N LEU A 174 -22.22 -1.95 -30.48
CA LEU A 174 -22.75 -2.17 -29.15
C LEU A 174 -22.18 -1.13 -28.18
N SER A 175 -23.04 -0.52 -27.40
CA SER A 175 -22.63 0.25 -26.23
C SER A 175 -22.04 -0.69 -25.13
N PRO A 176 -21.31 -0.19 -24.12
CA PRO A 176 -20.80 -1.01 -23.03
C PRO A 176 -21.87 -1.85 -22.34
N VAL A 177 -23.05 -1.31 -22.10
CA VAL A 177 -24.21 -2.01 -21.51
C VAL A 177 -24.71 -3.14 -22.41
N GLN A 178 -24.80 -2.89 -23.73
CA GLN A 178 -25.22 -3.91 -24.70
C GLN A 178 -24.18 -5.01 -24.82
N SER A 179 -22.87 -4.68 -24.81
CA SER A 179 -21.77 -5.64 -24.80
C SER A 179 -21.85 -6.53 -23.57
N TYR A 180 -22.14 -5.96 -22.39
CA TYR A 180 -22.35 -6.72 -21.18
C TYR A 180 -23.57 -7.65 -21.28
N GLY A 181 -24.70 -7.13 -21.74
CA GLY A 181 -25.93 -7.94 -21.94
C GLY A 181 -25.75 -9.08 -22.94
N ALA A 182 -24.88 -8.91 -23.93
CA ALA A 182 -24.53 -9.92 -24.91
C ALA A 182 -23.42 -10.90 -24.44
N GLY A 183 -22.79 -10.65 -23.27
CA GLY A 183 -21.68 -11.45 -22.77
C GLY A 183 -20.39 -11.32 -23.57
N LEU A 184 -20.16 -10.16 -24.20
CA LEU A 184 -19.04 -9.86 -25.09
C LEU A 184 -18.09 -8.85 -24.42
N PRO A 185 -17.19 -9.27 -23.52
CA PRO A 185 -16.19 -8.37 -22.97
C PRO A 185 -15.18 -7.96 -24.05
N GLY A 186 -14.79 -6.70 -24.08
CA GLY A 186 -13.73 -6.20 -24.93
C GLY A 186 -12.35 -6.71 -24.51
N SER A 187 -12.16 -6.94 -23.19
CA SER A 187 -10.94 -7.54 -22.66
C SER A 187 -11.20 -8.29 -21.34
N PHE A 188 -10.30 -9.25 -21.05
CA PHE A 188 -10.16 -9.87 -19.74
C PHE A 188 -8.70 -9.72 -19.30
N VAL A 189 -8.49 -9.14 -18.11
CA VAL A 189 -7.15 -8.94 -17.55
C VAL A 189 -7.03 -9.72 -16.26
N GLN A 190 -5.97 -10.50 -16.14
CA GLN A 190 -5.67 -11.24 -14.91
C GLN A 190 -4.20 -11.12 -14.53
N GLY A 191 -3.95 -10.79 -13.27
CA GLY A 191 -2.61 -10.81 -12.68
C GLY A 191 -2.14 -12.24 -12.43
N LEU A 192 -0.89 -12.53 -12.78
CA LEU A 192 -0.26 -13.84 -12.58
C LEU A 192 1.15 -13.66 -11.99
N GLY A 193 1.68 -14.73 -11.39
CA GLY A 193 3.04 -14.77 -10.87
C GLY A 193 3.13 -14.51 -9.35
N SER A 194 4.30 -14.09 -8.89
CA SER A 194 4.51 -13.77 -7.46
C SER A 194 4.31 -12.28 -7.21
N PRO A 195 3.30 -11.89 -6.42
CA PRO A 195 2.99 -10.48 -6.19
C PRO A 195 3.77 -9.88 -5.02
N SER A 196 4.66 -10.63 -4.38
CA SER A 196 5.37 -10.20 -3.17
C SER A 196 6.83 -9.94 -3.44
N ASP A 197 7.33 -8.82 -2.91
CA ASP A 197 8.74 -8.47 -2.96
C ASP A 197 9.25 -8.06 -1.57
N LYS A 198 10.56 -8.24 -1.35
CA LYS A 198 11.24 -7.91 -0.10
C LYS A 198 12.50 -7.12 -0.41
N PHE A 199 12.63 -5.98 0.19
CA PHE A 199 13.82 -5.14 0.07
C PHE A 199 14.18 -4.50 1.41
N LYS A 200 15.37 -3.96 1.48
CA LYS A 200 15.89 -3.30 2.69
C LYS A 200 16.64 -2.04 2.32
N ASN A 201 16.60 -1.08 3.20
CA ASN A 201 17.42 0.12 3.13
C ASN A 201 18.17 0.30 4.46
N ILE A 202 19.40 0.81 4.41
CA ILE A 202 20.24 1.02 5.59
C ILE A 202 20.85 2.43 5.53
N PRO A 203 20.06 3.49 5.80
CA PRO A 203 20.60 4.85 5.95
C PRO A 203 21.53 4.93 7.17
N ILE A 204 22.69 5.57 6.96
CA ILE A 204 23.69 5.84 8.00
C ILE A 204 24.01 7.33 7.95
N GLY A 205 23.99 7.98 9.10
CA GLY A 205 24.38 9.37 9.28
C GLY A 205 25.40 9.52 10.39
N VAL A 206 26.36 10.42 10.22
CA VAL A 206 27.31 10.83 11.26
C VAL A 206 27.42 12.35 11.25
N PHE A 207 27.62 12.93 12.42
CA PHE A 207 27.82 14.37 12.54
C PHE A 207 28.85 14.73 13.61
N TRP A 208 29.44 15.89 13.44
CA TRP A 208 30.26 16.56 14.45
C TRP A 208 29.93 18.05 14.47
N GLN A 209 29.90 18.63 15.67
CA GLN A 209 29.63 20.05 15.90
C GLN A 209 30.53 20.55 17.01
N ASP A 210 31.03 21.79 16.92
CA ASP A 210 31.74 22.54 17.96
C ASP A 210 31.18 23.95 18.05
N SER A 211 31.07 24.51 19.26
CA SER A 211 30.55 25.84 19.54
C SER A 211 31.23 26.47 20.77
#